data_495094eaf99c10f73e33f01ad732eb7a
#
_entry.id   495094eaf99c10f73e33f01ad732eb7a
#
_cell.length_a   1.000
_cell.length_b   1.000
_cell.length_c   1.000
_cell.angle_alpha   90.00
_cell.angle_beta   90.00
_cell.angle_gamma   90.00
#
_symmetry.space_group_name_H-M   'P 1'
#
loop_
_entity.id
_entity.type
_entity.pdbx_description
1 polymer ?
#
loop_
_entity_poly.entity_id
_entity_poly.type
_entity_poly.pdbx_seq_one_letter_code
_entity_poly.pdbx_strand_id
1 'polypeptide(L)'
;MEFTKSLVKGKLIKRYKRFFTDVKLGKEVVTAHCPNTGSMKGLLDEGNDVYLLPNNDPKRKLKYGLEIIKTRKNLVGVNTHMANRIAQHALENNLIKELKNSDLIKPEVFFNKETRFDFLIEKNKQKSFVEVKNVTLFRNKDTAEFPDAVTSRGTKHLLTLIDAIKKGYKSYLLFLVQIQNMEKFKIAKDIDNEYYNNYLKAKKAGVNFLAYRCDISSKKIFIDKKLKIIDD
;
A
#
# COMPACT_ATOMS: atom_id res chain seq x y z
N MET A 1 -6.93 3.89 -11.10
CA MET A 1 -6.60 5.32 -10.99
C MET A 1 -5.48 5.64 -11.95
N GLU A 2 -5.64 6.68 -12.76
CA GLU A 2 -4.66 7.12 -13.76
C GLU A 2 -3.67 8.12 -13.16
N PHE A 3 -2.44 8.14 -13.71
CA PHE A 3 -1.47 9.18 -13.37
C PHE A 3 -1.86 10.50 -14.04
N THR A 4 -1.67 11.62 -13.33
CA THR A 4 -2.02 12.97 -13.80
C THR A 4 -1.17 13.46 -14.96
N LYS A 5 -0.01 12.82 -15.17
CA LYS A 5 0.96 13.10 -16.25
C LYS A 5 1.63 11.81 -16.67
N SER A 6 2.18 11.78 -17.88
CA SER A 6 3.02 10.67 -18.35
C SER A 6 4.24 10.51 -17.44
N LEU A 7 4.50 9.27 -17.02
CA LEU A 7 5.69 8.96 -16.23
C LEU A 7 6.93 8.96 -17.12
N VAL A 8 8.03 9.49 -16.59
CA VAL A 8 9.34 9.48 -17.23
C VAL A 8 10.12 8.26 -16.76
N LYS A 9 10.60 7.46 -17.71
CA LYS A 9 11.39 6.26 -17.42
C LYS A 9 12.86 6.61 -17.23
N GLY A 10 13.49 6.05 -16.19
CA GLY A 10 14.92 6.18 -15.90
C GLY A 10 15.51 4.89 -15.32
N LYS A 11 16.77 4.97 -14.96
CA LYS A 11 17.52 3.89 -14.28
C LYS A 11 17.85 4.30 -12.86
N LEU A 12 17.50 3.44 -11.90
CA LEU A 12 17.85 3.63 -10.49
C LEU A 12 19.38 3.64 -10.32
N ILE A 13 19.91 4.63 -9.63
CA ILE A 13 21.30 4.66 -9.18
C ILE A 13 21.32 4.22 -7.71
N LYS A 14 20.70 5.02 -6.81
CA LYS A 14 20.63 4.72 -5.39
C LYS A 14 19.49 5.44 -4.70
N ARG A 15 19.05 4.91 -3.55
CA ARG A 15 18.17 5.59 -2.59
C ARG A 15 18.94 5.94 -1.33
N TYR A 16 18.74 7.13 -0.78
CA TYR A 16 19.40 7.56 0.44
C TYR A 16 18.50 8.48 1.29
N LYS A 17 18.84 8.62 2.56
CA LYS A 17 18.07 9.41 3.55
C LYS A 17 16.56 9.12 3.53
N ARG A 18 16.15 7.91 3.11
CA ARG A 18 14.76 7.43 2.95
C ARG A 18 13.92 8.18 1.92
N PHE A 19 14.21 9.44 1.60
CA PHE A 19 13.34 10.31 0.79
C PHE A 19 13.92 10.68 -0.56
N PHE A 20 15.17 10.34 -0.85
CA PHE A 20 15.85 10.72 -2.07
C PHE A 20 16.23 9.51 -2.90
N THR A 21 16.05 9.62 -4.20
CA THR A 21 16.41 8.59 -5.16
C THR A 21 17.13 9.24 -6.34
N ASP A 22 18.40 8.90 -6.54
CA ASP A 22 19.14 9.32 -7.72
C ASP A 22 18.82 8.39 -8.89
N VAL A 23 18.47 8.99 -10.03
CA VAL A 23 17.99 8.31 -11.23
C VAL A 23 18.70 8.87 -12.46
N LYS A 24 19.17 8.00 -13.32
CA LYS A 24 19.73 8.37 -14.62
C LYS A 24 18.61 8.49 -15.65
N LEU A 25 18.40 9.69 -16.19
CA LEU A 25 17.48 10.03 -17.28
C LEU A 25 18.30 10.34 -18.55
N GLY A 26 18.46 9.35 -19.45
CA GLY A 26 19.34 9.53 -20.60
C GLY A 26 20.78 9.80 -20.20
N LYS A 27 21.28 11.02 -20.48
CA LYS A 27 22.65 11.45 -20.11
C LYS A 27 22.71 12.17 -18.75
N GLU A 28 21.60 12.58 -18.18
CA GLU A 28 21.52 13.36 -16.95
C GLU A 28 21.25 12.48 -15.73
N VAL A 29 21.68 12.96 -14.56
CA VAL A 29 21.30 12.39 -13.26
C VAL A 29 20.41 13.37 -12.53
N VAL A 30 19.24 12.90 -12.11
CA VAL A 30 18.28 13.68 -11.33
C VAL A 30 18.03 13.05 -9.98
N THR A 31 17.73 13.86 -8.97
CA THR A 31 17.25 13.38 -7.68
C THR A 31 15.72 13.47 -7.65
N ALA A 32 15.06 12.34 -7.45
CA ALA A 32 13.61 12.24 -7.27
C ALA A 32 13.24 12.12 -5.79
N HIS A 33 12.07 12.61 -5.41
CA HIS A 33 11.47 12.33 -4.11
C HIS A 33 10.97 10.88 -4.06
N CYS A 34 11.35 10.13 -3.04
CA CYS A 34 10.84 8.80 -2.75
C CYS A 34 9.78 8.87 -1.64
N PRO A 35 8.48 8.82 -1.95
CA PRO A 35 7.41 8.93 -0.96
C PRO A 35 7.13 7.58 -0.26
N ASN A 36 8.20 6.90 0.16
CA ASN A 36 8.15 5.64 0.88
C ASN A 36 9.23 5.62 1.95
N THR A 37 8.84 5.55 3.21
CA THR A 37 9.76 5.49 4.35
C THR A 37 10.12 4.07 4.77
N GLY A 38 9.48 3.05 4.19
CA GLY A 38 9.73 1.63 4.44
C GLY A 38 11.11 1.17 3.96
N SER A 39 11.43 -0.08 4.22
CA SER A 39 12.74 -0.66 3.86
C SER A 39 12.93 -0.76 2.36
N MET A 40 11.84 -0.97 1.59
CA MET A 40 11.84 -1.22 0.15
C MET A 40 12.81 -2.38 -0.23
N LYS A 41 12.87 -3.39 0.65
CA LYS A 41 13.78 -4.54 0.52
C LYS A 41 13.53 -5.28 -0.80
N GLY A 42 14.60 -5.56 -1.53
CA GLY A 42 14.57 -6.26 -2.82
C GLY A 42 14.13 -5.40 -4.02
N LEU A 43 13.96 -4.07 -3.84
CA LEU A 43 13.55 -3.16 -4.91
C LEU A 43 14.67 -2.22 -5.38
N LEU A 44 15.74 -2.07 -4.59
CA LEU A 44 16.69 -0.97 -4.74
C LEU A 44 17.98 -1.35 -5.49
N ASP A 45 17.95 -2.42 -6.28
CA ASP A 45 19.10 -2.81 -7.09
C ASP A 45 19.40 -1.73 -8.12
N GLU A 46 20.66 -1.31 -8.19
CA GLU A 46 21.15 -0.37 -9.20
C GLU A 46 20.84 -0.88 -10.61
N GLY A 47 20.45 0.02 -11.50
CA GLY A 47 20.07 -0.30 -12.87
C GLY A 47 18.62 -0.76 -13.05
N ASN A 48 17.83 -0.97 -11.99
CA ASN A 48 16.40 -1.19 -12.13
C ASN A 48 15.73 -0.05 -12.91
N ASP A 49 14.78 -0.38 -13.78
CA ASP A 49 13.94 0.62 -14.41
C ASP A 49 13.06 1.29 -13.34
N VAL A 50 12.99 2.60 -13.37
CA VAL A 50 12.10 3.38 -12.50
C VAL A 50 11.21 4.31 -13.33
N TYR A 51 10.05 4.63 -12.80
CA TYR A 51 9.10 5.54 -13.45
C TYR A 51 8.81 6.70 -12.50
N LEU A 52 9.08 7.89 -12.97
CA LEU A 52 9.02 9.14 -12.21
C LEU A 52 7.85 9.99 -12.68
N LEU A 53 7.07 10.53 -11.74
CA LEU A 53 6.04 11.52 -12.02
C LEU A 53 6.67 12.92 -12.02
N PRO A 54 6.62 13.67 -13.16
CA PRO A 54 7.12 15.04 -13.21
C PRO A 54 6.28 15.98 -12.35
N ASN A 55 6.95 16.85 -11.61
CA ASN A 55 6.32 17.89 -10.82
C ASN A 55 6.75 19.28 -11.30
N ASN A 56 5.80 20.06 -11.76
CA ASN A 56 6.03 21.39 -12.32
C ASN A 56 5.84 22.53 -11.29
N ASP A 57 5.55 22.19 -10.02
CA ASP A 57 5.45 23.21 -8.96
C ASP A 57 6.80 23.89 -8.79
N PRO A 58 6.90 25.23 -9.04
CA PRO A 58 8.16 25.97 -8.93
C PRO A 58 8.69 26.01 -7.49
N LYS A 59 7.82 25.86 -6.48
CA LYS A 59 8.19 25.84 -5.07
C LYS A 59 8.88 24.55 -4.64
N ARG A 60 8.75 23.46 -5.42
CA ARG A 60 9.39 22.17 -5.09
C ARG A 60 10.81 22.09 -5.62
N LYS A 61 11.74 21.79 -4.72
CA LYS A 61 13.15 21.57 -5.06
C LYS A 61 13.34 20.32 -5.95
N LEU A 62 12.60 19.26 -5.68
CA LEU A 62 12.65 18.02 -6.46
C LEU A 62 11.56 18.03 -7.53
N LYS A 63 11.97 17.94 -8.78
CA LYS A 63 11.08 17.99 -9.96
C LYS A 63 10.45 16.65 -10.34
N TYR A 64 10.79 15.59 -9.61
CA TYR A 64 10.30 14.24 -9.87
C TYR A 64 9.90 13.53 -8.57
N GLY A 65 8.84 12.72 -8.64
CA GLY A 65 8.43 11.76 -7.62
C GLY A 65 8.58 10.34 -8.14
N LEU A 66 9.13 9.45 -7.32
CA LEU A 66 9.24 8.03 -7.66
C LEU A 66 7.90 7.34 -7.45
N GLU A 67 7.33 6.77 -8.52
CA GLU A 67 6.03 6.09 -8.50
C GLU A 67 6.16 4.58 -8.60
N ILE A 68 6.97 4.08 -9.54
CA ILE A 68 7.07 2.66 -9.83
C ILE A 68 8.54 2.26 -9.97
N ILE A 69 8.88 1.09 -9.44
CA ILE A 69 10.14 0.39 -9.71
C ILE A 69 9.81 -0.89 -10.47
N LYS A 70 10.54 -1.15 -11.55
CA LYS A 70 10.50 -2.41 -12.27
C LYS A 70 11.70 -3.26 -11.85
N THR A 71 11.43 -4.28 -11.07
CA THR A 71 12.41 -5.34 -10.82
C THR A 71 12.50 -6.27 -12.04
N ARG A 72 13.39 -7.26 -12.02
CA ARG A 72 13.51 -8.21 -13.14
C ARG A 72 12.17 -8.88 -13.52
N LYS A 73 11.23 -9.02 -12.58
CA LYS A 73 10.00 -9.82 -12.75
C LYS A 73 8.72 -9.01 -12.64
N ASN A 74 8.70 -7.93 -11.85
CA ASN A 74 7.46 -7.25 -11.47
C ASN A 74 7.59 -5.73 -11.56
N LEU A 75 6.48 -5.07 -11.92
CA LEU A 75 6.27 -3.67 -11.62
C LEU A 75 5.76 -3.55 -10.18
N VAL A 76 6.34 -2.62 -9.42
CA VAL A 76 6.00 -2.37 -8.02
C VAL A 76 5.69 -0.89 -7.84
N GLY A 77 4.47 -0.58 -7.41
CA GLY A 77 4.07 0.77 -7.02
C GLY A 77 4.64 1.11 -5.65
N VAL A 78 5.52 2.11 -5.59
CA VAL A 78 6.27 2.42 -4.36
C VAL A 78 5.79 3.67 -3.64
N ASN A 79 4.96 4.50 -4.28
CA ASN A 79 4.40 5.70 -3.66
C ASN A 79 3.31 5.32 -2.65
N THR A 80 3.63 5.41 -1.35
CA THR A 80 2.70 5.04 -0.28
C THR A 80 1.49 5.97 -0.18
N HIS A 81 1.59 7.23 -0.63
CA HIS A 81 0.46 8.16 -0.66
C HIS A 81 -0.61 7.76 -1.70
N MET A 82 -0.23 6.91 -2.65
CA MET A 82 -1.17 6.39 -3.65
C MET A 82 -2.07 5.29 -3.08
N ALA A 83 -1.66 4.61 -2.01
CA ALA A 83 -2.40 3.47 -1.47
C ALA A 83 -3.84 3.84 -1.10
N ASN A 84 -4.04 4.93 -0.33
CA ASN A 84 -5.38 5.36 0.07
C ASN A 84 -6.20 5.86 -1.13
N ARG A 85 -5.58 6.51 -2.12
CA ARG A 85 -6.26 6.95 -3.35
C ARG A 85 -6.71 5.78 -4.21
N ILE A 86 -5.89 4.73 -4.33
CA ILE A 86 -6.24 3.51 -5.05
C ILE A 86 -7.35 2.76 -4.31
N ALA A 87 -7.26 2.66 -2.98
CA ALA A 87 -8.30 2.04 -2.16
C ALA A 87 -9.62 2.80 -2.26
N GLN A 88 -9.61 4.15 -2.17
CA GLN A 88 -10.80 4.98 -2.34
C GLN A 88 -11.45 4.75 -3.70
N HIS A 89 -10.67 4.85 -4.78
CA HIS A 89 -11.16 4.58 -6.12
C HIS A 89 -11.78 3.17 -6.24
N ALA A 90 -11.16 2.17 -5.60
CA ALA A 90 -11.68 0.81 -5.63
C ALA A 90 -12.99 0.65 -4.84
N LEU A 91 -13.15 1.34 -3.71
CA LEU A 91 -14.38 1.37 -2.93
C LEU A 91 -15.51 2.04 -3.70
N GLU A 92 -15.26 3.22 -4.27
CA GLU A 92 -16.24 4.00 -5.05
C GLU A 92 -16.70 3.27 -6.33
N ASN A 93 -15.82 2.45 -6.94
CA ASN A 93 -16.12 1.67 -8.14
C ASN A 93 -16.49 0.20 -7.86
N ASN A 94 -16.77 -0.17 -6.60
CA ASN A 94 -17.22 -1.51 -6.20
C ASN A 94 -16.24 -2.64 -6.56
N LEU A 95 -14.93 -2.37 -6.65
CA LEU A 95 -13.91 -3.34 -7.01
C LEU A 95 -13.52 -4.27 -5.83
N ILE A 96 -13.84 -3.88 -4.59
CA ILE A 96 -13.62 -4.70 -3.41
C ILE A 96 -14.93 -5.41 -3.07
N LYS A 97 -15.00 -6.70 -3.39
CA LYS A 97 -16.24 -7.51 -3.33
C LYS A 97 -16.95 -7.45 -1.98
N GLU A 98 -16.20 -7.46 -0.88
CA GLU A 98 -16.75 -7.46 0.49
C GLU A 98 -17.34 -6.11 0.90
N LEU A 99 -16.91 -5.03 0.24
CA LEU A 99 -17.25 -3.65 0.58
C LEU A 99 -18.07 -2.96 -0.52
N LYS A 100 -18.57 -3.71 -1.49
CA LYS A 100 -19.37 -3.17 -2.59
C LYS A 100 -20.74 -2.67 -2.14
N ASN A 101 -21.30 -1.73 -2.92
CA ASN A 101 -22.62 -1.13 -2.70
C ASN A 101 -22.72 -0.50 -1.31
N SER A 102 -21.71 0.27 -0.94
CA SER A 102 -21.72 1.07 0.30
C SER A 102 -22.56 2.33 0.12
N ASP A 103 -23.38 2.66 1.10
CA ASP A 103 -24.24 3.87 1.11
C ASP A 103 -23.40 5.13 1.36
N LEU A 104 -22.30 4.98 2.12
CA LEU A 104 -21.37 6.06 2.46
C LEU A 104 -19.93 5.54 2.46
N ILE A 105 -19.02 6.32 1.89
CA ILE A 105 -17.58 6.12 1.97
C ILE A 105 -16.97 7.45 2.43
N LYS A 106 -16.42 7.49 3.65
CA LYS A 106 -15.82 8.69 4.23
C LYS A 106 -14.35 8.45 4.54
N PRO A 107 -13.41 9.17 3.91
CA PRO A 107 -11.99 9.01 4.19
C PRO A 107 -11.60 9.69 5.51
N GLU A 108 -10.48 9.24 6.09
CA GLU A 108 -9.75 9.88 7.17
C GLU A 108 -10.61 10.18 8.42
N VAL A 109 -11.28 9.15 8.97
CA VAL A 109 -12.23 9.30 10.07
C VAL A 109 -11.62 8.97 11.43
N PHE A 110 -11.70 9.89 12.37
CA PHE A 110 -11.28 9.66 13.75
C PHE A 110 -12.19 8.62 14.43
N PHE A 111 -11.56 7.55 14.94
CA PHE A 111 -12.20 6.59 15.82
C PHE A 111 -12.15 7.05 17.26
N ASN A 112 -11.02 7.65 17.65
CA ASN A 112 -10.78 8.28 18.94
C ASN A 112 -9.78 9.44 18.78
N LYS A 113 -9.37 10.08 19.89
CA LYS A 113 -8.45 11.22 19.86
C LYS A 113 -7.07 10.90 19.27
N GLU A 114 -6.67 9.62 19.28
CA GLU A 114 -5.32 9.19 18.89
C GLU A 114 -5.27 8.42 17.57
N THR A 115 -6.39 7.84 17.15
CA THR A 115 -6.44 6.97 15.97
C THR A 115 -7.47 7.46 14.97
N ARG A 116 -7.00 7.62 13.74
CA ARG A 116 -7.79 7.92 12.57
C ARG A 116 -7.63 6.76 11.59
N PHE A 117 -8.75 6.13 11.21
CA PHE A 117 -8.78 5.11 10.19
C PHE A 117 -8.85 5.70 8.79
N ASP A 118 -8.34 4.99 7.81
CA ASP A 118 -8.30 5.45 6.42
C ASP A 118 -9.70 5.65 5.85
N PHE A 119 -10.67 4.77 6.19
CA PHE A 119 -12.05 4.93 5.76
C PHE A 119 -13.06 4.48 6.82
N LEU A 120 -14.19 5.20 6.87
CA LEU A 120 -15.46 4.74 7.43
C LEU A 120 -16.40 4.43 6.25
N ILE A 121 -16.97 3.24 6.27
CA ILE A 121 -17.94 2.77 5.29
C ILE A 121 -19.25 2.48 6.01
N GLU A 122 -20.37 2.90 5.43
CA GLU A 122 -21.70 2.53 5.90
C GLU A 122 -22.43 1.75 4.80
N LYS A 123 -23.07 0.66 5.20
CA LYS A 123 -23.93 -0.15 4.34
C LYS A 123 -25.09 -0.70 5.16
N ASN A 124 -26.32 -0.44 4.72
CA ASN A 124 -27.54 -0.84 5.43
C ASN A 124 -27.50 -0.46 6.92
N LYS A 125 -27.11 0.80 7.23
CA LYS A 125 -26.92 1.34 8.59
C LYS A 125 -25.78 0.68 9.40
N GLN A 126 -25.12 -0.36 8.89
CA GLN A 126 -23.96 -0.96 9.53
C GLN A 126 -22.70 -0.17 9.17
N LYS A 127 -22.04 0.37 10.18
CA LYS A 127 -20.76 1.10 10.04
C LYS A 127 -19.58 0.14 10.14
N SER A 128 -18.58 0.39 9.30
CA SER A 128 -17.36 -0.40 9.20
C SER A 128 -16.14 0.51 9.11
N PHE A 129 -15.10 0.23 9.87
CA PHE A 129 -13.80 0.89 9.70
C PHE A 129 -12.90 0.07 8.80
N VAL A 130 -12.16 0.75 7.92
CA VAL A 130 -11.17 0.15 7.03
C VAL A 130 -9.82 0.83 7.24
N GLU A 131 -8.81 0.03 7.51
CA GLU A 131 -7.41 0.43 7.55
C GLU A 131 -6.70 -0.15 6.33
N VAL A 132 -5.89 0.64 5.63
CA VAL A 132 -5.15 0.23 4.43
C VAL A 132 -3.68 0.06 4.77
N LYS A 133 -3.10 -1.04 4.32
CA LYS A 133 -1.65 -1.28 4.38
C LYS A 133 -1.08 -1.44 2.99
N ASN A 134 -0.16 -0.56 2.63
CA ASN A 134 0.58 -0.69 1.37
C ASN A 134 1.58 -1.85 1.45
N VAL A 135 1.54 -2.75 0.47
CA VAL A 135 2.39 -3.94 0.42
C VAL A 135 3.27 -3.89 -0.81
N THR A 136 4.58 -3.90 -0.58
CA THR A 136 5.62 -3.86 -1.63
C THR A 136 6.69 -4.94 -1.46
N LEU A 137 6.63 -5.74 -0.38
CA LEU A 137 7.58 -6.82 -0.13
C LEU A 137 7.12 -8.10 -0.82
N PHE A 138 8.05 -8.76 -1.48
CA PHE A 138 7.95 -10.14 -1.96
C PHE A 138 9.34 -10.78 -1.95
N ARG A 139 9.43 -11.99 -1.46
CA ARG A 139 10.68 -12.80 -1.44
C ARG A 139 10.54 -14.04 -2.31
N ASN A 140 9.29 -14.43 -2.60
CA ASN A 140 8.94 -15.56 -3.45
C ASN A 140 8.30 -15.10 -4.76
N LYS A 141 8.18 -16.01 -5.71
CA LYS A 141 7.73 -15.71 -7.08
C LYS A 141 6.29 -15.19 -7.15
N ASP A 142 5.39 -15.67 -6.28
CA ASP A 142 3.94 -15.47 -6.37
C ASP A 142 3.29 -14.98 -5.06
N THR A 143 4.11 -14.73 -4.02
CA THR A 143 3.62 -14.41 -2.67
C THR A 143 4.09 -13.03 -2.22
N ALA A 144 3.14 -12.13 -2.00
CA ALA A 144 3.37 -10.84 -1.37
C ALA A 144 3.40 -10.98 0.15
N GLU A 145 4.14 -10.13 0.84
CA GLU A 145 4.36 -10.23 2.27
C GLU A 145 4.24 -8.87 2.96
N PHE A 146 3.79 -8.87 4.22
CA PHE A 146 3.75 -7.69 5.08
C PHE A 146 4.01 -8.09 6.54
N PRO A 147 4.72 -7.29 7.34
CA PRO A 147 5.38 -6.03 6.98
C PRO A 147 6.76 -6.23 6.34
N ASP A 148 7.34 -5.14 5.79
CA ASP A 148 8.70 -5.12 5.25
C ASP A 148 9.76 -4.72 6.29
N ALA A 149 9.32 -4.32 7.49
CA ALA A 149 10.11 -4.01 8.69
C ALA A 149 9.22 -4.06 9.92
N VAL A 150 9.81 -4.12 11.13
CA VAL A 150 9.07 -4.05 12.39
C VAL A 150 8.20 -2.78 12.42
N THR A 151 6.90 -2.95 12.77
CA THR A 151 5.89 -1.88 12.69
C THR A 151 5.02 -1.76 13.94
N SER A 152 5.50 -1.05 14.95
CA SER A 152 4.72 -0.77 16.17
C SER A 152 3.42 -0.01 15.88
N ARG A 153 3.44 0.90 14.90
CA ARG A 153 2.22 1.58 14.45
C ARG A 153 1.22 0.61 13.82
N GLY A 154 1.70 -0.38 13.05
CA GLY A 154 0.83 -1.42 12.48
C GLY A 154 0.15 -2.24 13.57
N THR A 155 0.90 -2.64 14.59
CA THR A 155 0.38 -3.34 15.77
C THR A 155 -0.68 -2.51 16.51
N LYS A 156 -0.43 -1.21 16.75
CA LYS A 156 -1.42 -0.30 17.35
C LYS A 156 -2.72 -0.25 16.53
N HIS A 157 -2.65 -0.21 15.21
CA HIS A 157 -3.84 -0.22 14.35
C HIS A 157 -4.63 -1.53 14.46
N LEU A 158 -3.97 -2.69 14.55
CA LEU A 158 -4.65 -3.98 14.79
C LEU A 158 -5.44 -3.96 16.09
N LEU A 159 -4.84 -3.49 17.19
CA LEU A 159 -5.50 -3.37 18.48
C LEU A 159 -6.70 -2.42 18.43
N THR A 160 -6.57 -1.30 17.74
CA THR A 160 -7.68 -0.34 17.57
C THR A 160 -8.82 -0.91 16.71
N LEU A 161 -8.52 -1.75 15.71
CA LEU A 161 -9.55 -2.47 14.94
C LEU A 161 -10.31 -3.47 15.83
N ILE A 162 -9.63 -4.15 16.78
CA ILE A 162 -10.28 -5.00 17.78
C ILE A 162 -11.23 -4.16 18.66
N ASP A 163 -10.79 -2.99 19.10
CA ASP A 163 -11.63 -2.12 19.93
C ASP A 163 -12.85 -1.57 19.16
N ALA A 164 -12.72 -1.36 17.85
CA ALA A 164 -13.87 -1.00 17.02
C ALA A 164 -14.90 -2.15 16.95
N ILE A 165 -14.46 -3.41 16.86
CA ILE A 165 -15.36 -4.59 16.94
C ILE A 165 -16.11 -4.61 18.28
N LYS A 166 -15.41 -4.41 19.42
CA LYS A 166 -16.05 -4.37 20.77
C LYS A 166 -17.11 -3.28 20.91
N LYS A 167 -16.99 -2.19 20.12
CA LYS A 167 -17.96 -1.09 20.07
C LYS A 167 -19.11 -1.32 19.06
N GLY A 168 -19.21 -2.51 18.45
CA GLY A 168 -20.29 -2.87 17.52
C GLY A 168 -20.06 -2.48 16.06
N TYR A 169 -18.87 -1.98 15.71
CA TYR A 169 -18.50 -1.73 14.31
C TYR A 169 -17.97 -3.01 13.65
N LYS A 170 -18.09 -3.10 12.32
CA LYS A 170 -17.25 -4.04 11.55
C LYS A 170 -15.88 -3.42 11.34
N SER A 171 -14.86 -4.26 11.24
CA SER A 171 -13.48 -3.81 11.04
C SER A 171 -12.83 -4.60 9.93
N TYR A 172 -12.12 -3.88 9.06
CA TYR A 172 -11.40 -4.44 7.93
C TYR A 172 -9.96 -3.92 7.92
N LEU A 173 -9.02 -4.80 7.61
CA LEU A 173 -7.66 -4.42 7.25
C LEU A 173 -7.41 -4.86 5.81
N LEU A 174 -7.20 -3.88 4.92
CA LEU A 174 -6.96 -4.08 3.50
C LEU A 174 -5.47 -4.02 3.21
N PHE A 175 -4.87 -5.16 2.88
CA PHE A 175 -3.54 -5.22 2.30
C PHE A 175 -3.64 -4.91 0.81
N LEU A 176 -3.21 -3.70 0.45
CA LEU A 176 -3.14 -3.26 -0.94
C LEU A 176 -1.79 -3.66 -1.52
N VAL A 177 -1.77 -4.74 -2.29
CA VAL A 177 -0.56 -5.32 -2.86
C VAL A 177 -0.22 -4.60 -4.17
N GLN A 178 0.66 -3.62 -4.09
CA GLN A 178 1.14 -2.86 -5.25
C GLN A 178 2.32 -3.59 -5.93
N ILE A 179 2.14 -4.88 -6.23
CA ILE A 179 3.13 -5.74 -6.91
C ILE A 179 2.37 -6.55 -7.96
N GLN A 180 2.83 -6.51 -9.21
CA GLN A 180 2.26 -7.37 -10.27
C GLN A 180 2.54 -8.85 -10.02
N ASN A 181 1.73 -9.71 -10.63
CA ASN A 181 1.91 -11.18 -10.70
C ASN A 181 1.91 -11.90 -9.35
N MET A 182 1.38 -11.28 -8.29
CA MET A 182 1.17 -11.96 -7.00
C MET A 182 -0.16 -12.74 -7.02
N GLU A 183 -0.15 -13.93 -6.44
CA GLU A 183 -1.32 -14.81 -6.34
C GLU A 183 -1.73 -15.06 -4.88
N LYS A 184 -0.79 -14.87 -3.97
CA LYS A 184 -0.95 -15.12 -2.53
C LYS A 184 -0.40 -13.95 -1.72
N PHE A 185 -0.85 -13.88 -0.49
CA PHE A 185 -0.37 -12.93 0.51
C PHE A 185 -0.16 -13.66 1.84
N LYS A 186 0.89 -13.28 2.59
CA LYS A 186 1.10 -13.76 3.96
C LYS A 186 1.69 -12.68 4.86
N ILE A 187 1.54 -12.89 6.17
CA ILE A 187 2.23 -12.06 7.17
C ILE A 187 3.69 -12.54 7.30
N ALA A 188 4.63 -11.60 7.23
CA ALA A 188 6.07 -11.87 7.38
C ALA A 188 6.44 -12.01 8.87
N LYS A 189 6.07 -13.14 9.47
CA LYS A 189 6.29 -13.46 10.89
C LYS A 189 7.76 -13.33 11.31
N ASP A 190 8.66 -13.72 10.43
CA ASP A 190 10.10 -13.66 10.64
C ASP A 190 10.65 -12.22 10.68
N ILE A 191 9.93 -11.26 10.10
CA ILE A 191 10.29 -9.83 10.14
C ILE A 191 9.70 -9.17 11.39
N ASP A 192 8.43 -9.49 11.72
CA ASP A 192 7.71 -8.90 12.86
C ASP A 192 6.78 -9.92 13.51
N ASN A 193 7.32 -10.67 14.47
CA ASN A 193 6.56 -11.68 15.21
C ASN A 193 5.49 -11.05 16.12
N GLU A 194 5.71 -9.82 16.61
CA GLU A 194 4.71 -9.10 17.41
C GLU A 194 3.50 -8.73 16.57
N TYR A 195 3.73 -8.20 15.37
CA TYR A 195 2.65 -7.92 14.41
C TYR A 195 1.88 -9.20 14.06
N TYR A 196 2.57 -10.31 13.80
CA TYR A 196 1.94 -11.60 13.49
C TYR A 196 1.04 -12.09 14.62
N ASN A 197 1.52 -12.05 15.86
CA ASN A 197 0.73 -12.45 17.02
C ASN A 197 -0.52 -11.58 17.22
N ASN A 198 -0.41 -10.27 16.98
CA ASN A 198 -1.56 -9.36 17.06
C ASN A 198 -2.49 -9.51 15.84
N TYR A 199 -1.98 -9.88 14.67
CA TYR A 199 -2.82 -10.28 13.52
C TYR A 199 -3.70 -11.49 13.88
N LEU A 200 -3.14 -12.54 14.50
CA LEU A 200 -3.91 -13.70 14.95
C LEU A 200 -4.97 -13.33 16.00
N LYS A 201 -4.62 -12.48 16.97
CA LYS A 201 -5.58 -11.96 17.96
C LYS A 201 -6.71 -11.18 17.29
N ALA A 202 -6.40 -10.31 16.33
CA ALA A 202 -7.37 -9.52 15.59
C ALA A 202 -8.29 -10.41 14.73
N LYS A 203 -7.74 -11.42 14.08
CA LYS A 203 -8.49 -12.43 13.32
C LYS A 203 -9.48 -13.17 14.23
N LYS A 204 -9.04 -13.61 15.39
CA LYS A 204 -9.92 -14.27 16.40
C LYS A 204 -11.00 -13.33 16.94
N ALA A 205 -10.71 -12.03 17.06
CA ALA A 205 -11.67 -11.03 17.49
C ALA A 205 -12.70 -10.62 16.42
N GLY A 206 -12.58 -11.13 15.17
CA GLY A 206 -13.52 -10.86 14.08
C GLY A 206 -13.12 -9.73 13.13
N VAL A 207 -11.87 -9.24 13.18
CA VAL A 207 -11.35 -8.33 12.16
C VAL A 207 -11.24 -9.06 10.83
N ASN A 208 -11.79 -8.47 9.78
CA ASN A 208 -11.75 -9.03 8.43
C ASN A 208 -10.46 -8.58 7.71
N PHE A 209 -9.68 -9.56 7.25
CA PHE A 209 -8.47 -9.30 6.50
C PHE A 209 -8.71 -9.53 5.01
N LEU A 210 -8.37 -8.53 4.22
CA LEU A 210 -8.49 -8.55 2.77
C LEU A 210 -7.12 -8.28 2.15
N ALA A 211 -6.76 -9.04 1.12
CA ALA A 211 -5.57 -8.78 0.32
C ALA A 211 -5.98 -8.65 -1.15
N TYR A 212 -5.67 -7.51 -1.75
CA TYR A 212 -5.99 -7.24 -3.14
C TYR A 212 -4.75 -6.78 -3.89
N ARG A 213 -4.47 -7.42 -5.03
CA ARG A 213 -3.40 -7.06 -5.95
C ARG A 213 -3.82 -5.89 -6.82
N CYS A 214 -2.84 -5.08 -7.17
CA CYS A 214 -2.98 -4.05 -8.20
C CYS A 214 -2.43 -4.55 -9.55
N ASP A 215 -3.14 -4.21 -10.63
CA ASP A 215 -2.56 -4.11 -11.96
C ASP A 215 -1.83 -2.77 -12.10
N ILE A 216 -0.61 -2.80 -12.63
CA ILE A 216 0.31 -1.67 -12.62
C ILE A 216 0.86 -1.45 -14.03
N SER A 217 0.74 -0.24 -14.52
CA SER A 217 1.36 0.21 -15.77
C SER A 217 1.93 1.61 -15.62
N SER A 218 2.66 2.09 -16.61
CA SER A 218 3.13 3.49 -16.65
C SER A 218 2.01 4.52 -16.83
N LYS A 219 0.77 4.07 -17.06
CA LYS A 219 -0.40 4.95 -17.25
C LYS A 219 -1.32 4.95 -16.02
N LYS A 220 -1.49 3.80 -15.38
CA LYS A 220 -2.47 3.62 -14.31
C LYS A 220 -2.11 2.52 -13.33
N ILE A 221 -2.63 2.63 -12.10
CA ILE A 221 -2.63 1.58 -11.06
C ILE A 221 -4.06 1.43 -10.56
N PHE A 222 -4.56 0.19 -10.47
CA PHE A 222 -5.89 -0.11 -9.92
C PHE A 222 -5.95 -1.53 -9.36
N ILE A 223 -6.89 -1.78 -8.43
CA ILE A 223 -7.13 -3.12 -7.88
C ILE A 223 -7.73 -4.01 -8.98
N ASP A 224 -7.14 -5.20 -9.20
CA ASP A 224 -7.59 -6.15 -10.21
C ASP A 224 -8.01 -7.50 -9.64
N LYS A 225 -7.35 -7.99 -8.56
CA LYS A 225 -7.59 -9.35 -8.10
C LYS A 225 -7.49 -9.48 -6.58
N LYS A 226 -8.45 -10.21 -5.98
CA LYS A 226 -8.33 -10.66 -4.59
C LYS A 226 -7.30 -11.78 -4.49
N LEU A 227 -6.40 -11.69 -3.52
CA LEU A 227 -5.40 -12.71 -3.24
C LEU A 227 -5.84 -13.66 -2.14
N LYS A 228 -5.36 -14.91 -2.21
CA LYS A 228 -5.49 -15.85 -1.10
C LYS A 228 -4.53 -15.46 0.01
N ILE A 229 -5.07 -15.19 1.21
CA ILE A 229 -4.24 -15.04 2.42
C ILE A 229 -3.90 -16.45 2.88
N ILE A 230 -2.60 -16.73 3.06
CA ILE A 230 -2.10 -17.99 3.59
C ILE A 230 -1.54 -17.73 4.98
N ASP A 231 -1.91 -18.59 5.92
CA ASP A 231 -1.31 -18.65 7.24
C ASP A 231 -0.16 -19.69 7.19
N ASP A 232 0.99 -19.39 7.81
CA ASP A 232 2.11 -20.34 7.94
C ASP A 232 1.77 -21.40 8.97
#